data_4157df06652391d8cc8b5396103579b2
#
_entry.id   4157df06652391d8cc8b5396103579b2
#
_cell.length_a   1.000
_cell.length_b   1.000
_cell.length_c   1.000
_cell.angle_alpha   90.00
_cell.angle_beta   90.00
_cell.angle_gamma   90.00
#
_symmetry.space_group_name_H-M   'P 1'
#
loop_
_entity.id
_entity.type
_entity.pdbx_description
1 polymer ?
#
loop_
_entity_poly.entity_id
_entity_poly.type
_entity_poly.pdbx_seq_one_letter_code
_entity_poly.pdbx_strand_id
1 'polypeptide(L)'
;MKKLALALVCFASVAFFASCQQEVTNPEPTISVITDDGFVKNGDVIDVDQEIVYGFQMASNSQTKKELKQLSIVTTFIDIEGNEGAPVEEIISLAGKTEYRFVDTVGFEITDETRDIIGSIKTVATVTDVDGKVNTATLTLSLNQPALPLEETDFTWFRHGSNNGEGLAEFGLEWTGNGKEVFAIIKPVAGATMFMLSPENWEAITTDIEKAAFFSEGNLIAQIPDFRGVSAWNTKDYDYVIATLYNDEYHVIHITHGQVDNNGSAGTDITITGKAK
;
A
#
# COMPACT_ATOMS: atom_id res chain seq x y z
N MET A 1 8.63 -12.37 85.90
CA MET A 1 9.28 -11.90 84.71
C MET A 1 9.86 -13.01 83.81
N LYS A 2 10.07 -14.25 84.24
CA LYS A 2 10.61 -15.34 83.41
C LYS A 2 9.61 -16.02 82.45
N LYS A 3 8.30 -15.88 82.73
CA LYS A 3 7.22 -16.51 81.89
C LYS A 3 6.83 -15.66 80.68
N LEU A 4 7.15 -14.36 80.71
CA LEU A 4 6.82 -13.47 79.54
C LEU A 4 7.90 -13.57 78.41
N ALA A 5 9.11 -13.91 78.76
CA ALA A 5 10.20 -14.05 77.76
C ALA A 5 10.06 -15.32 76.88
N LEU A 6 9.41 -16.41 77.46
CA LEU A 6 9.21 -17.66 76.70
C LEU A 6 8.11 -17.54 75.63
N ALA A 7 7.07 -16.75 75.87
CA ALA A 7 6.00 -16.52 74.93
C ALA A 7 6.42 -15.67 73.74
N LEU A 8 7.35 -14.72 73.93
CA LEU A 8 7.88 -13.86 72.89
C LEU A 8 8.80 -14.61 71.94
N VAL A 9 9.56 -15.61 72.42
CA VAL A 9 10.44 -16.42 71.57
C VAL A 9 9.63 -17.41 70.69
N CYS A 10 8.50 -17.95 71.18
CA CYS A 10 7.66 -18.82 70.39
C CYS A 10 6.91 -18.05 69.29
N PHE A 11 6.55 -16.78 69.50
CA PHE A 11 5.94 -15.95 68.45
C PHE A 11 6.90 -15.51 67.37
N ALA A 12 8.17 -15.26 67.74
CA ALA A 12 9.21 -14.90 66.75
C ALA A 12 9.59 -16.09 65.85
N SER A 13 9.50 -17.33 66.33
CA SER A 13 9.86 -18.51 65.53
C SER A 13 8.77 -18.95 64.55
N VAL A 14 7.50 -18.56 64.77
CA VAL A 14 6.40 -18.86 63.80
C VAL A 14 6.37 -17.83 62.65
N ALA A 15 6.90 -16.62 62.88
CA ALA A 15 6.92 -15.61 61.83
C ALA A 15 8.02 -15.86 60.73
N PHE A 16 9.00 -16.74 60.98
CA PHE A 16 10.04 -17.04 59.99
C PHE A 16 9.69 -18.18 59.03
N PHE A 17 8.56 -18.86 59.22
CA PHE A 17 8.11 -19.90 58.26
C PHE A 17 6.95 -19.45 57.36
N ALA A 18 6.55 -18.18 57.41
CA ALA A 18 5.83 -17.61 56.30
C ALA A 18 6.82 -17.41 55.13
N SER A 19 7.22 -18.53 54.51
CA SER A 19 7.86 -18.52 53.21
C SER A 19 6.96 -17.68 52.30
N CYS A 20 7.38 -16.49 51.92
CA CYS A 20 6.82 -15.78 50.79
C CYS A 20 6.91 -16.74 49.61
N GLN A 21 5.88 -17.49 49.36
CA GLN A 21 5.67 -18.00 48.02
C GLN A 21 5.53 -16.76 47.17
N GLN A 22 6.62 -16.43 46.45
CA GLN A 22 6.62 -15.36 45.48
C GLN A 22 5.53 -15.74 44.45
N GLU A 23 4.43 -15.04 44.50
CA GLU A 23 3.34 -15.26 43.56
C GLU A 23 3.93 -15.10 42.16
N VAL A 24 3.77 -16.10 41.27
CA VAL A 24 4.22 -16.03 39.88
C VAL A 24 3.34 -15.01 39.18
N THR A 25 3.87 -13.82 38.97
CA THR A 25 3.11 -12.68 38.41
C THR A 25 2.83 -12.85 36.93
N ASN A 26 3.65 -13.65 36.22
CA ASN A 26 3.42 -14.01 34.82
C ASN A 26 3.83 -15.47 34.57
N PRO A 27 2.89 -16.44 34.65
CA PRO A 27 3.18 -17.86 34.46
C PRO A 27 3.30 -18.29 33.00
N GLU A 28 3.14 -17.39 32.06
CA GLU A 28 3.12 -17.66 30.61
C GLU A 28 4.52 -17.95 30.05
N PRO A 29 4.65 -18.76 29.00
CA PRO A 29 5.90 -18.91 28.26
C PRO A 29 6.30 -17.56 27.63
N THR A 30 7.56 -17.42 27.24
CA THR A 30 8.05 -16.22 26.53
C THR A 30 8.13 -16.49 25.05
N ILE A 31 7.86 -15.48 24.24
CA ILE A 31 8.08 -15.49 22.78
C ILE A 31 8.47 -14.08 22.31
N SER A 32 9.37 -14.00 21.35
CA SER A 32 9.75 -12.75 20.69
C SER A 32 10.17 -13.00 19.25
N VAL A 33 10.07 -11.98 18.40
CA VAL A 33 10.65 -11.97 17.06
C VAL A 33 12.17 -11.98 17.19
N ILE A 34 12.84 -12.76 16.34
CA ILE A 34 14.31 -12.76 16.24
C ILE A 34 14.71 -11.48 15.49
N THR A 35 15.64 -10.73 16.09
CA THR A 35 16.12 -9.44 15.53
C THR A 35 17.63 -9.46 15.23
N ASP A 36 18.22 -10.66 15.14
CA ASP A 36 19.62 -10.86 14.78
C ASP A 36 19.90 -10.34 13.34
N ASP A 37 21.16 -10.14 13.01
CA ASP A 37 21.56 -9.75 11.66
C ASP A 37 21.11 -10.81 10.63
N GLY A 38 20.56 -10.35 9.52
CA GLY A 38 20.00 -11.19 8.46
C GLY A 38 18.52 -11.58 8.63
N PHE A 39 17.90 -11.21 9.76
CA PHE A 39 16.46 -11.38 9.96
C PHE A 39 15.71 -10.08 9.71
N VAL A 40 14.52 -10.18 9.09
CA VAL A 40 13.60 -9.04 8.99
C VAL A 40 13.00 -8.72 10.37
N LYS A 41 12.73 -7.46 10.61
CA LYS A 41 12.22 -6.92 11.87
C LYS A 41 10.81 -6.39 11.70
N ASN A 42 10.10 -6.27 12.80
CA ASN A 42 8.75 -5.70 12.77
C ASN A 42 8.78 -4.25 12.23
N GLY A 43 7.98 -3.99 11.20
CA GLY A 43 7.90 -2.71 10.52
C GLY A 43 8.89 -2.54 9.35
N ASP A 44 9.71 -3.56 9.04
CA ASP A 44 10.55 -3.49 7.85
C ASP A 44 9.70 -3.43 6.58
N VAL A 45 10.26 -2.72 5.58
CA VAL A 45 9.75 -2.71 4.21
C VAL A 45 10.59 -3.67 3.40
N ILE A 46 9.94 -4.62 2.72
CA ILE A 46 10.58 -5.63 1.90
C ILE A 46 10.16 -5.48 0.45
N ASP A 47 11.06 -5.70 -0.47
CA ASP A 47 10.75 -5.72 -1.89
C ASP A 47 10.01 -7.02 -2.24
N VAL A 48 9.06 -6.95 -3.16
CA VAL A 48 8.47 -8.13 -3.78
C VAL A 48 9.58 -8.88 -4.54
N ASP A 49 9.48 -10.21 -4.61
CA ASP A 49 10.50 -11.12 -5.17
C ASP A 49 11.79 -11.25 -4.33
N GLN A 50 11.84 -10.64 -3.15
CA GLN A 50 12.94 -10.84 -2.22
C GLN A 50 12.69 -12.04 -1.31
N GLU A 51 13.67 -12.94 -1.21
CA GLU A 51 13.67 -13.93 -0.14
C GLU A 51 14.01 -13.26 1.20
N ILE A 52 13.16 -13.45 2.19
CA ILE A 52 13.36 -12.94 3.54
C ILE A 52 13.52 -14.08 4.54
N VAL A 53 14.34 -13.85 5.55
CA VAL A 53 14.47 -14.75 6.71
C VAL A 53 13.78 -14.11 7.90
N TYR A 54 12.84 -14.81 8.49
CA TYR A 54 12.18 -14.38 9.72
C TYR A 54 12.17 -15.50 10.76
N GLY A 55 11.88 -15.16 11.99
CA GLY A 55 11.80 -16.20 13.01
C GLY A 55 11.33 -15.70 14.36
N PHE A 56 11.05 -16.68 15.22
CA PHE A 56 10.61 -16.47 16.59
C PHE A 56 11.44 -17.32 17.53
N GLN A 57 11.84 -16.73 18.65
CA GLN A 57 12.47 -17.47 19.75
C GLN A 57 11.50 -17.51 20.94
N MET A 58 11.43 -18.68 21.56
CA MET A 58 10.52 -18.91 22.68
C MET A 58 11.16 -19.77 23.75
N ALA A 59 10.71 -19.59 24.98
CA ALA A 59 11.15 -20.37 26.13
C ALA A 59 10.04 -20.56 27.15
N SER A 60 10.15 -21.63 27.91
CA SER A 60 9.36 -21.85 29.11
C SER A 60 9.49 -20.66 30.07
N ASN A 61 8.45 -20.42 30.84
CA ASN A 61 8.52 -19.46 31.92
C ASN A 61 9.64 -19.89 32.91
N SER A 62 10.53 -18.94 33.25
CA SER A 62 11.72 -19.20 34.11
C SER A 62 11.39 -19.68 35.52
N GLN A 63 10.20 -19.37 36.03
CA GLN A 63 9.74 -19.75 37.38
C GLN A 63 9.00 -21.07 37.38
N THR A 64 8.08 -21.26 36.41
CA THR A 64 7.26 -22.49 36.35
C THR A 64 8.00 -23.63 35.65
N LYS A 65 8.91 -23.32 34.70
CA LYS A 65 9.68 -24.29 33.88
C LYS A 65 8.81 -25.34 33.18
N LYS A 66 7.57 -24.99 32.88
CA LYS A 66 6.65 -25.88 32.16
C LYS A 66 7.08 -26.06 30.74
N GLU A 67 7.08 -27.28 30.25
CA GLU A 67 7.41 -27.60 28.86
C GLU A 67 6.49 -26.86 27.89
N LEU A 68 7.02 -26.52 26.73
CA LEU A 68 6.24 -25.99 25.63
C LEU A 68 5.43 -27.13 25.01
N LYS A 69 4.22 -26.81 24.57
CA LYS A 69 3.31 -27.79 23.92
C LYS A 69 3.31 -27.63 22.41
N GLN A 70 3.07 -26.40 21.95
CA GLN A 70 2.96 -26.11 20.53
C GLN A 70 3.29 -24.65 20.21
N LEU A 71 3.66 -24.42 18.96
CA LEU A 71 3.72 -23.12 18.29
C LEU A 71 2.68 -23.09 17.18
N SER A 72 1.79 -22.11 17.17
CA SER A 72 0.90 -21.80 16.04
C SER A 72 1.40 -20.53 15.38
N ILE A 73 1.55 -20.55 14.06
CA ILE A 73 1.95 -19.42 13.23
C ILE A 73 0.78 -19.12 12.29
N VAL A 74 0.23 -17.92 12.38
CA VAL A 74 -0.85 -17.46 11.51
C VAL A 74 -0.35 -16.29 10.69
N THR A 75 -0.32 -16.46 9.37
CA THR A 75 0.08 -15.41 8.42
C THR A 75 -1.15 -14.92 7.68
N THR A 76 -1.32 -13.60 7.65
CA THR A 76 -2.42 -12.91 6.98
C THR A 76 -1.84 -11.85 6.05
N PHE A 77 -2.30 -11.84 4.81
CA PHE A 77 -2.02 -10.76 3.86
C PHE A 77 -3.04 -9.64 4.07
N ILE A 78 -2.58 -8.43 4.05
CA ILE A 78 -3.41 -7.22 4.23
C ILE A 78 -3.28 -6.40 2.96
N ASP A 79 -4.41 -6.03 2.36
CA ASP A 79 -4.41 -5.23 1.15
C ASP A 79 -4.00 -3.77 1.41
N ILE A 80 -3.88 -2.98 0.34
CA ILE A 80 -3.53 -1.56 0.42
C ILE A 80 -4.61 -0.72 1.12
N GLU A 81 -5.86 -1.20 1.17
CA GLU A 81 -6.98 -0.56 1.86
C GLU A 81 -7.04 -0.95 3.36
N GLY A 82 -6.24 -1.93 3.79
CA GLY A 82 -6.17 -2.42 5.16
C GLY A 82 -7.11 -3.60 5.46
N ASN A 83 -7.71 -4.23 4.44
CA ASN A 83 -8.56 -5.40 4.63
C ASN A 83 -7.69 -6.65 4.78
N GLU A 84 -8.03 -7.49 5.77
CA GLU A 84 -7.34 -8.75 6.01
C GLU A 84 -7.88 -9.86 5.09
N GLY A 85 -6.98 -10.55 4.39
CA GLY A 85 -7.26 -11.75 3.60
C GLY A 85 -7.47 -13.00 4.47
N ALA A 86 -7.69 -14.13 3.84
CA ALA A 86 -7.82 -15.40 4.56
C ALA A 86 -6.49 -15.78 5.24
N PRO A 87 -6.48 -16.09 6.55
CA PRO A 87 -5.27 -16.48 7.26
C PRO A 87 -4.79 -17.88 6.84
N VAL A 88 -3.47 -18.05 6.79
CA VAL A 88 -2.82 -19.35 6.65
C VAL A 88 -2.21 -19.73 7.99
N GLU A 89 -2.54 -20.91 8.52
CA GLU A 89 -2.07 -21.39 9.81
C GLU A 89 -1.15 -22.59 9.67
N GLU A 90 -0.03 -22.57 10.39
CA GLU A 90 0.87 -23.69 10.61
C GLU A 90 0.95 -24.01 12.10
N ILE A 91 0.89 -25.31 12.48
CA ILE A 91 1.00 -25.76 13.86
C ILE A 91 2.19 -26.71 14.01
N ILE A 92 3.12 -26.35 14.90
CA ILE A 92 4.34 -27.10 15.17
C ILE A 92 4.26 -27.67 16.61
N SER A 93 4.44 -28.99 16.76
CA SER A 93 4.52 -29.63 18.07
C SER A 93 5.88 -29.33 18.73
N LEU A 94 5.83 -28.87 20.00
CA LEU A 94 7.02 -28.58 20.79
C LEU A 94 7.17 -29.52 22.01
N ALA A 95 6.46 -30.64 22.02
CA ALA A 95 6.44 -31.57 23.16
C ALA A 95 7.86 -31.93 23.64
N GLY A 96 8.09 -31.80 24.95
CA GLY A 96 9.37 -32.07 25.62
C GLY A 96 10.41 -30.95 25.47
N LYS A 97 10.08 -29.82 24.86
CA LYS A 97 10.99 -28.69 24.71
C LYS A 97 10.72 -27.62 25.78
N THR A 98 11.78 -27.05 26.29
CA THR A 98 11.73 -25.86 27.17
C THR A 98 12.16 -24.58 26.45
N GLU A 99 12.82 -24.74 25.30
CA GLU A 99 13.26 -23.66 24.42
C GLU A 99 13.10 -24.11 22.97
N TYR A 100 12.74 -23.18 22.09
CA TYR A 100 12.68 -23.43 20.67
C TYR A 100 12.96 -22.15 19.88
N ARG A 101 13.63 -22.31 18.75
CA ARG A 101 13.91 -21.26 17.78
C ARG A 101 13.31 -21.70 16.44
N PHE A 102 12.28 -21.02 16.03
CA PHE A 102 11.68 -21.17 14.71
C PHE A 102 12.36 -20.21 13.75
N VAL A 103 12.77 -20.69 12.59
CA VAL A 103 13.33 -19.87 11.50
C VAL A 103 12.76 -20.39 10.20
N ASP A 104 12.29 -19.50 9.37
CA ASP A 104 11.77 -19.80 8.05
C ASP A 104 12.30 -18.79 7.03
N THR A 105 12.35 -19.23 5.78
CA THR A 105 12.74 -18.41 4.62
C THR A 105 11.58 -18.40 3.66
N VAL A 106 11.06 -17.23 3.36
CA VAL A 106 9.89 -17.04 2.50
C VAL A 106 10.25 -16.11 1.35
N GLY A 107 9.92 -16.52 0.14
CA GLY A 107 9.87 -15.66 -1.04
C GLY A 107 8.40 -15.35 -1.37
N PHE A 108 8.11 -14.11 -1.75
CA PHE A 108 6.77 -13.71 -2.16
C PHE A 108 6.77 -13.51 -3.68
N GLU A 109 6.19 -14.46 -4.41
CA GLU A 109 5.86 -14.24 -5.81
C GLU A 109 4.55 -13.45 -5.88
N ILE A 110 4.60 -12.23 -6.36
CA ILE A 110 3.42 -11.43 -6.63
C ILE A 110 3.11 -11.53 -8.11
N THR A 111 1.94 -12.03 -8.43
CA THR A 111 1.42 -12.06 -9.80
C THR A 111 0.84 -10.70 -10.17
N ASP A 112 0.71 -10.39 -11.46
CA ASP A 112 0.08 -9.13 -11.94
C ASP A 112 -1.34 -8.94 -11.36
N GLU A 113 -2.05 -10.04 -11.05
CA GLU A 113 -3.40 -10.00 -10.46
C GLU A 113 -3.41 -9.66 -8.96
N THR A 114 -2.32 -9.89 -8.24
CA THR A 114 -2.22 -9.67 -6.78
C THR A 114 -1.36 -8.48 -6.41
N ARG A 115 -0.66 -7.92 -7.37
CA ARG A 115 0.33 -6.86 -7.18
C ARG A 115 -0.22 -5.59 -6.54
N ASP A 116 -1.37 -5.12 -7.01
CA ASP A 116 -1.98 -3.87 -6.54
C ASP A 116 -2.83 -4.07 -5.27
N ILE A 117 -2.90 -5.31 -4.77
CA ILE A 117 -3.82 -5.68 -3.70
C ILE A 117 -3.10 -5.82 -2.36
N ILE A 118 -1.83 -6.32 -2.34
CA ILE A 118 -1.16 -6.65 -1.07
C ILE A 118 -0.28 -5.48 -0.61
N GLY A 119 -0.66 -4.87 0.52
CA GLY A 119 0.10 -3.76 1.14
C GLY A 119 1.04 -4.21 2.26
N SER A 120 0.69 -5.28 2.99
CA SER A 120 1.50 -5.78 4.10
C SER A 120 1.20 -7.23 4.45
N ILE A 121 2.11 -7.82 5.23
CA ILE A 121 2.00 -9.19 5.74
C ILE A 121 2.09 -9.13 7.25
N LYS A 122 1.15 -9.77 7.94
CA LYS A 122 1.10 -9.88 9.38
C LYS A 122 1.22 -11.36 9.79
N THR A 123 2.27 -11.69 10.51
CA THR A 123 2.49 -13.03 11.07
C THR A 123 2.36 -12.98 12.58
N VAL A 124 1.44 -13.74 13.13
CA VAL A 124 1.22 -13.89 14.58
C VAL A 124 1.68 -15.27 14.99
N ALA A 125 2.70 -15.33 15.84
CA ALA A 125 3.20 -16.57 16.42
C ALA A 125 2.69 -16.69 17.87
N THR A 126 2.02 -17.81 18.17
CA THR A 126 1.44 -18.11 19.49
C THR A 126 2.10 -19.37 20.07
N VAL A 127 2.81 -19.23 21.19
CA VAL A 127 3.34 -20.36 21.93
C VAL A 127 2.41 -20.76 23.04
N THR A 128 2.16 -22.05 23.20
CA THR A 128 1.35 -22.64 24.27
C THR A 128 2.20 -23.62 25.08
N ASP A 129 2.12 -23.57 26.41
CA ASP A 129 2.73 -24.57 27.30
C ASP A 129 1.80 -25.76 27.59
N VAL A 130 2.30 -26.75 28.33
CA VAL A 130 1.54 -27.97 28.68
C VAL A 130 0.35 -27.69 29.61
N ASP A 131 0.34 -26.59 30.35
CA ASP A 131 -0.76 -26.14 31.21
C ASP A 131 -1.78 -25.28 30.45
N GLY A 132 -1.58 -25.05 29.15
CA GLY A 132 -2.45 -24.24 28.28
C GLY A 132 -2.25 -22.74 28.42
N LYS A 133 -1.15 -22.28 29.05
CA LYS A 133 -0.80 -20.87 29.08
C LYS A 133 -0.22 -20.45 27.73
N VAL A 134 -0.58 -19.25 27.30
CA VAL A 134 -0.23 -18.77 25.96
C VAL A 134 0.46 -17.41 26.01
N ASN A 135 1.34 -17.19 25.04
CA ASN A 135 1.90 -15.86 24.75
C ASN A 135 2.09 -15.70 23.24
N THR A 136 2.09 -14.47 22.75
CA THR A 136 2.14 -14.16 21.32
C THR A 136 3.23 -13.16 21.00
N ALA A 137 3.78 -13.29 19.79
CA ALA A 137 4.61 -12.27 19.16
C ALA A 137 4.07 -12.00 17.74
N THR A 138 4.12 -10.74 17.31
CA THR A 138 3.64 -10.33 16.00
C THR A 138 4.78 -9.73 15.19
N LEU A 139 4.90 -10.14 13.94
CA LEU A 139 5.76 -9.56 12.92
C LEU A 139 4.86 -8.99 11.83
N THR A 140 5.02 -7.69 11.54
CA THR A 140 4.34 -7.03 10.43
C THR A 140 5.39 -6.46 9.50
N LEU A 141 5.27 -6.75 8.22
CA LEU A 141 6.16 -6.30 7.15
C LEU A 141 5.31 -5.54 6.12
N SER A 142 5.82 -4.41 5.65
CA SER A 142 5.22 -3.70 4.52
C SER A 142 5.85 -4.19 3.22
N LEU A 143 5.06 -4.29 2.15
CA LEU A 143 5.56 -4.66 0.83
C LEU A 143 5.84 -3.39 0.03
N ASN A 144 7.06 -3.31 -0.49
CA ASN A 144 7.43 -2.31 -1.47
C ASN A 144 7.13 -2.87 -2.86
N GLN A 145 6.14 -2.30 -3.52
CA GLN A 145 5.78 -2.73 -4.87
C GLN A 145 6.75 -2.10 -5.86
N PRO A 146 7.35 -2.87 -6.78
CA PRO A 146 8.17 -2.29 -7.82
C PRO A 146 7.29 -1.43 -8.75
N ALA A 147 7.77 -0.23 -9.04
CA ALA A 147 7.12 0.66 -9.99
C ALA A 147 7.08 0.04 -11.38
N LEU A 148 5.92 0.08 -12.05
CA LEU A 148 5.79 -0.36 -13.44
C LEU A 148 6.16 0.76 -14.40
N PRO A 149 7.03 0.50 -15.39
CA PRO A 149 7.29 1.47 -16.44
C PRO A 149 6.01 1.73 -17.23
N LEU A 150 5.77 3.00 -17.54
CA LEU A 150 4.65 3.41 -18.39
C LEU A 150 5.07 3.34 -19.85
N GLU A 151 4.15 2.87 -20.68
CA GLU A 151 4.29 2.94 -22.13
C GLU A 151 3.61 4.20 -22.67
N GLU A 152 4.28 4.89 -23.61
CA GLU A 152 3.70 6.03 -24.29
C GLU A 152 2.91 5.56 -25.51
N THR A 153 1.67 6.05 -25.65
CA THR A 153 0.81 5.82 -26.79
C THR A 153 0.46 7.13 -27.48
N ASP A 154 0.48 7.15 -28.81
CA ASP A 154 0.02 8.31 -29.57
C ASP A 154 -1.51 8.36 -29.54
N PHE A 155 -2.09 9.56 -29.44
CA PHE A 155 -3.51 9.75 -29.57
C PHE A 155 -3.86 10.85 -30.56
N THR A 156 -5.06 10.78 -31.12
CA THR A 156 -5.67 11.83 -31.94
C THR A 156 -7.09 12.05 -31.49
N TRP A 157 -7.42 13.30 -31.15
CA TRP A 157 -8.77 13.72 -30.82
C TRP A 157 -9.32 14.56 -31.97
N PHE A 158 -10.56 14.27 -32.31
CA PHE A 158 -11.18 14.90 -33.47
C PHE A 158 -12.60 15.37 -33.14
N ARG A 159 -12.91 16.59 -33.54
CA ARG A 159 -14.25 17.15 -33.49
C ARG A 159 -14.67 17.65 -34.88
N HIS A 160 -15.76 17.14 -35.42
CA HIS A 160 -16.33 17.58 -36.67
C HIS A 160 -17.57 18.42 -36.42
N GLY A 161 -17.54 19.69 -36.79
CA GLY A 161 -18.66 20.63 -36.64
C GLY A 161 -19.18 20.67 -35.18
N SER A 162 -20.46 20.40 -34.98
CA SER A 162 -21.12 20.41 -33.67
C SER A 162 -21.03 19.08 -32.90
N ASN A 163 -20.43 18.05 -33.46
CA ASN A 163 -20.24 16.79 -32.76
C ASN A 163 -19.20 16.95 -31.64
N ASN A 164 -19.41 16.22 -30.56
CA ASN A 164 -18.55 16.32 -29.36
C ASN A 164 -17.16 15.72 -29.51
N GLY A 165 -16.81 15.22 -30.69
CA GLY A 165 -15.51 14.64 -30.94
C GLY A 165 -15.37 13.20 -30.41
N GLU A 166 -14.29 12.56 -30.84
CA GLU A 166 -13.93 11.20 -30.45
C GLU A 166 -12.55 11.21 -29.77
N GLY A 167 -12.23 10.18 -28.98
CA GLY A 167 -10.93 9.98 -28.36
C GLY A 167 -10.70 10.72 -27.03
N LEU A 168 -11.70 11.40 -26.48
CA LEU A 168 -11.59 12.06 -25.16
C LEU A 168 -12.21 11.26 -24.03
N ALA A 169 -13.21 10.45 -24.32
CA ALA A 169 -14.05 9.80 -23.32
C ALA A 169 -13.26 8.81 -22.45
N GLU A 170 -12.28 8.13 -23.00
CA GLU A 170 -11.41 7.20 -22.28
C GLU A 170 -10.61 7.89 -21.17
N PHE A 171 -10.26 9.16 -21.37
CA PHE A 171 -9.55 9.97 -20.37
C PHE A 171 -10.49 10.75 -19.43
N GLY A 172 -11.80 10.48 -19.47
CA GLY A 172 -12.78 11.23 -18.69
C GLY A 172 -12.95 12.68 -19.13
N LEU A 173 -12.71 13.01 -20.38
CA LEU A 173 -12.75 14.36 -20.93
C LEU A 173 -13.82 14.52 -22.01
N GLU A 174 -14.31 15.73 -22.18
CA GLU A 174 -15.25 16.09 -23.25
C GLU A 174 -14.95 17.46 -23.84
N TRP A 175 -15.36 17.64 -25.10
CA TRP A 175 -15.34 18.93 -25.78
C TRP A 175 -16.60 19.75 -25.47
N THR A 176 -16.43 21.06 -25.37
CA THR A 176 -17.55 22.00 -25.39
C THR A 176 -17.36 23.07 -26.44
N GLY A 177 -18.45 23.51 -27.06
CA GLY A 177 -18.46 24.53 -28.09
C GLY A 177 -19.68 24.36 -28.99
N ASN A 178 -20.00 25.36 -29.81
CA ASN A 178 -21.19 25.32 -30.67
C ASN A 178 -20.91 24.79 -32.08
N GLY A 179 -19.71 24.30 -32.35
CA GLY A 179 -19.32 23.72 -33.64
C GLY A 179 -19.03 24.70 -34.77
N LYS A 180 -19.32 25.98 -34.58
CA LYS A 180 -19.00 27.06 -35.53
C LYS A 180 -17.78 27.87 -35.10
N GLU A 181 -17.40 27.70 -33.84
CA GLU A 181 -16.27 28.40 -33.28
C GLU A 181 -14.98 27.74 -33.69
N VAL A 182 -13.96 28.57 -33.94
CA VAL A 182 -12.60 28.13 -34.24
C VAL A 182 -11.81 27.70 -32.99
N PHE A 183 -12.52 27.40 -31.93
CA PHE A 183 -11.94 26.92 -30.67
C PHE A 183 -12.75 25.77 -30.08
N ALA A 184 -12.12 25.03 -29.23
CA ALA A 184 -12.77 24.04 -28.39
C ALA A 184 -12.30 24.20 -26.95
N ILE A 185 -13.18 23.92 -26.02
CA ILE A 185 -12.87 23.87 -24.59
C ILE A 185 -12.89 22.40 -24.20
N ILE A 186 -11.84 21.93 -23.56
CA ILE A 186 -11.79 20.59 -22.98
C ILE A 186 -12.10 20.72 -21.49
N LYS A 187 -12.99 19.92 -20.98
CA LYS A 187 -13.35 19.84 -19.57
C LYS A 187 -13.55 18.40 -19.12
N PRO A 188 -13.47 18.11 -17.82
CA PRO A 188 -13.77 16.79 -17.31
C PRO A 188 -15.27 16.47 -17.42
N VAL A 189 -15.58 15.21 -17.70
CA VAL A 189 -16.94 14.67 -17.58
C VAL A 189 -17.37 14.56 -16.12
N ALA A 190 -18.63 14.29 -15.85
CA ALA A 190 -19.11 14.04 -14.50
C ALA A 190 -18.39 12.85 -13.88
N GLY A 191 -17.83 13.02 -12.69
CA GLY A 191 -17.06 11.99 -11.99
C GLY A 191 -15.56 11.98 -12.29
N ALA A 192 -15.10 12.73 -13.30
CA ALA A 192 -13.67 12.89 -13.56
C ALA A 192 -13.11 14.14 -12.86
N THR A 193 -11.84 14.05 -12.48
CA THR A 193 -11.05 15.19 -11.95
C THR A 193 -9.92 15.48 -12.92
N MET A 194 -9.63 16.75 -13.18
CA MET A 194 -8.61 17.17 -14.14
C MET A 194 -7.62 18.14 -13.51
N PHE A 195 -6.33 17.94 -13.76
CA PHE A 195 -5.22 18.76 -13.28
C PHE A 195 -4.34 19.21 -14.43
N MET A 196 -3.82 20.42 -14.31
CA MET A 196 -2.74 20.90 -15.17
C MET A 196 -1.41 20.63 -14.47
N LEU A 197 -0.53 19.93 -15.14
CA LEU A 197 0.85 19.71 -14.72
C LEU A 197 1.79 20.64 -15.50
N SER A 198 3.03 20.79 -15.04
CA SER A 198 4.05 21.46 -15.83
C SER A 198 4.55 20.54 -16.97
N PRO A 199 5.00 21.10 -18.09
CA PRO A 199 5.54 20.27 -19.18
C PRO A 199 6.69 19.33 -18.75
N GLU A 200 7.52 19.76 -17.82
CA GLU A 200 8.63 18.97 -17.28
C GLU A 200 8.15 17.69 -16.58
N ASN A 201 6.91 17.68 -16.06
CA ASN A 201 6.35 16.49 -15.42
C ASN A 201 6.14 15.34 -16.41
N TRP A 202 5.95 15.63 -17.70
CA TRP A 202 5.82 14.58 -18.71
C TRP A 202 7.03 13.64 -18.73
N GLU A 203 8.24 14.21 -18.76
CA GLU A 203 9.47 13.43 -18.78
C GLU A 203 9.77 12.77 -17.42
N ALA A 204 9.30 13.37 -16.33
CA ALA A 204 9.52 12.85 -14.97
C ALA A 204 8.57 11.69 -14.62
N ILE A 205 7.41 11.60 -15.26
CA ILE A 205 6.45 10.51 -15.03
C ILE A 205 6.83 9.32 -15.91
N THR A 206 7.55 8.37 -15.36
CA THR A 206 8.03 7.17 -16.08
C THR A 206 7.41 5.88 -15.56
N THR A 207 6.76 5.94 -14.40
CA THR A 207 6.16 4.79 -13.72
C THR A 207 4.75 5.08 -13.21
N ASP A 208 3.99 4.03 -12.94
CA ASP A 208 2.63 4.10 -12.37
C ASP A 208 2.62 4.79 -10.99
N ILE A 209 3.63 4.56 -10.15
CA ILE A 209 3.77 5.20 -8.83
C ILE A 209 4.02 6.70 -8.99
N GLU A 210 4.92 7.09 -9.89
CA GLU A 210 5.17 8.50 -10.20
C GLU A 210 3.91 9.17 -10.77
N LYS A 211 3.20 8.49 -11.67
CA LYS A 211 1.93 8.97 -12.22
C LYS A 211 0.93 9.31 -11.11
N ALA A 212 0.72 8.42 -10.16
CA ALA A 212 -0.17 8.65 -9.03
C ALA A 212 0.33 9.78 -8.09
N ALA A 213 1.64 9.86 -7.84
CA ALA A 213 2.24 10.90 -6.99
C ALA A 213 2.10 12.30 -7.59
N PHE A 214 2.40 12.49 -8.87
CA PHE A 214 2.27 13.77 -9.56
C PHE A 214 0.81 14.29 -9.61
N PHE A 215 -0.17 13.40 -9.49
CA PHE A 215 -1.56 13.79 -9.41
C PHE A 215 -1.85 14.71 -8.22
N SER A 216 -1.17 14.48 -7.10
CA SER A 216 -1.31 15.29 -5.89
C SER A 216 -0.62 16.67 -6.00
N GLU A 217 0.30 16.85 -6.94
CA GLU A 217 1.07 18.06 -7.15
C GLU A 217 0.46 19.00 -8.20
N GLY A 218 -0.48 18.50 -8.99
CA GLY A 218 -1.12 19.24 -10.07
C GLY A 218 -2.07 20.33 -9.57
N ASN A 219 -2.23 21.37 -10.38
CA ASN A 219 -3.25 22.40 -10.14
C ASN A 219 -4.60 21.93 -10.67
N LEU A 220 -5.58 21.78 -9.79
CA LEU A 220 -6.94 21.42 -10.16
C LEU A 220 -7.52 22.49 -11.11
N ILE A 221 -8.03 22.05 -12.27
CA ILE A 221 -8.63 22.91 -13.27
C ILE A 221 -10.03 22.42 -13.67
N ALA A 222 -10.96 23.34 -13.88
CA ALA A 222 -12.31 23.02 -14.31
C ALA A 222 -12.43 22.85 -15.83
N GLN A 223 -11.49 23.44 -16.57
CA GLN A 223 -11.44 23.37 -18.02
C GLN A 223 -10.07 23.83 -18.51
N ILE A 224 -9.66 23.34 -19.68
CA ILE A 224 -8.56 23.96 -20.40
C ILE A 224 -9.15 25.16 -21.13
N PRO A 225 -8.66 26.37 -20.83
CA PRO A 225 -9.11 27.55 -21.55
C PRO A 225 -8.60 27.43 -22.98
N ASP A 226 -9.48 27.26 -23.85
CA ASP A 226 -9.46 27.40 -25.27
C ASP A 226 -8.17 27.03 -26.05
N PHE A 227 -8.31 26.10 -26.95
CA PHE A 227 -7.43 25.97 -28.09
C PHE A 227 -7.67 27.13 -29.08
N ARG A 228 -7.79 28.36 -28.57
CA ARG A 228 -7.81 29.57 -29.36
C ARG A 228 -6.41 29.97 -29.78
N GLY A 229 -6.33 30.69 -30.78
CA GLY A 229 -5.11 31.25 -31.32
C GLY A 229 -4.61 30.47 -32.48
N VAL A 230 -5.33 29.48 -32.86
CA VAL A 230 -5.32 29.01 -34.20
C VAL A 230 -6.29 29.91 -34.94
N SER A 231 -5.79 30.92 -35.67
CA SER A 231 -6.63 31.59 -36.62
C SER A 231 -7.22 30.51 -37.51
N ALA A 232 -8.52 30.58 -37.83
CA ALA A 232 -9.15 29.66 -38.73
C ALA A 232 -8.16 29.27 -39.84
N TRP A 233 -7.88 27.97 -40.00
CA TRP A 233 -7.00 27.41 -41.03
C TRP A 233 -5.51 27.27 -40.67
N ASN A 234 -5.13 27.31 -39.41
CA ASN A 234 -3.76 27.16 -39.01
C ASN A 234 -3.55 25.97 -38.06
N THR A 235 -2.34 25.48 -38.06
CA THR A 235 -1.81 24.57 -37.09
C THR A 235 -1.15 25.34 -35.96
N LYS A 236 -1.16 24.81 -34.75
CA LYS A 236 -0.45 25.34 -33.59
C LYS A 236 0.13 24.22 -32.75
N ASP A 237 1.39 24.42 -32.34
CA ASP A 237 2.00 23.55 -31.34
C ASP A 237 1.61 23.99 -29.96
N TYR A 238 1.40 23.01 -29.11
CA TYR A 238 1.06 23.14 -27.70
C TYR A 238 2.08 22.38 -26.87
N ASP A 239 2.09 22.66 -25.59
CA ASP A 239 2.89 21.95 -24.60
C ASP A 239 2.06 21.89 -23.31
N TYR A 240 0.93 21.16 -23.38
CA TYR A 240 0.00 21.03 -22.26
C TYR A 240 0.04 19.61 -21.73
N VAL A 241 0.48 19.46 -20.47
CA VAL A 241 0.42 18.20 -19.75
C VAL A 241 -0.78 18.22 -18.80
N ILE A 242 -1.69 17.29 -19.01
CA ILE A 242 -2.94 17.17 -18.28
C ILE A 242 -2.95 15.81 -17.59
N ALA A 243 -3.30 15.80 -16.32
CA ALA A 243 -3.59 14.57 -15.61
C ALA A 243 -5.10 14.48 -15.32
N THR A 244 -5.69 13.28 -15.49
CA THR A 244 -7.08 13.04 -15.13
C THR A 244 -7.20 11.80 -14.24
N LEU A 245 -8.12 11.85 -13.27
CA LEU A 245 -8.60 10.68 -12.53
C LEU A 245 -10.01 10.40 -12.97
N TYR A 246 -10.23 9.23 -13.55
CA TYR A 246 -11.54 8.81 -14.06
C TYR A 246 -11.69 7.30 -13.92
N ASN A 247 -12.83 6.85 -13.38
CA ASN A 247 -13.10 5.42 -13.10
C ASN A 247 -11.98 4.74 -12.29
N ASP A 248 -11.41 5.45 -11.31
CA ASP A 248 -10.29 5.01 -10.45
C ASP A 248 -8.96 4.79 -11.20
N GLU A 249 -8.88 5.26 -12.45
CA GLU A 249 -7.66 5.21 -13.26
C GLU A 249 -7.03 6.61 -13.41
N TYR A 250 -5.71 6.65 -13.30
CA TYR A 250 -4.89 7.84 -13.56
C TYR A 250 -4.42 7.85 -15.02
N HIS A 251 -4.69 8.95 -15.72
CA HIS A 251 -4.21 9.18 -17.08
C HIS A 251 -3.38 10.44 -17.11
N VAL A 252 -2.28 10.42 -17.85
CA VAL A 252 -1.48 11.61 -18.14
C VAL A 252 -1.39 11.79 -19.66
N ILE A 253 -1.69 12.99 -20.11
CA ILE A 253 -1.83 13.31 -21.52
C ILE A 253 -0.97 14.53 -21.83
N HIS A 254 -0.13 14.43 -22.85
CA HIS A 254 0.68 15.53 -23.36
C HIS A 254 0.16 15.97 -24.73
N ILE A 255 -0.53 17.09 -24.78
CA ILE A 255 -1.02 17.69 -26.02
C ILE A 255 0.10 18.47 -26.66
N THR A 256 0.49 18.08 -27.87
CA THR A 256 1.61 18.67 -28.59
C THR A 256 1.23 19.47 -29.80
N HIS A 257 0.07 19.17 -30.42
CA HIS A 257 -0.32 19.81 -31.66
C HIS A 257 -1.83 19.97 -31.81
N GLY A 258 -2.28 21.01 -32.46
CA GLY A 258 -3.66 21.23 -32.83
C GLY A 258 -3.79 21.82 -34.26
N GLN A 259 -4.84 21.40 -34.95
CA GLN A 259 -5.19 21.87 -36.28
C GLN A 259 -6.65 22.24 -36.35
N VAL A 260 -6.98 23.34 -37.02
CA VAL A 260 -8.33 23.79 -37.29
C VAL A 260 -8.55 23.89 -38.77
N ASP A 261 -9.56 23.17 -39.26
CA ASP A 261 -9.94 23.18 -40.69
C ASP A 261 -11.40 23.65 -40.83
N ASN A 262 -11.67 24.48 -41.84
CA ASN A 262 -13.04 24.91 -42.14
C ASN A 262 -13.63 24.10 -43.27
N ASN A 263 -14.67 23.39 -42.98
CA ASN A 263 -15.44 22.64 -43.94
C ASN A 263 -16.64 23.42 -44.51
N GLY A 264 -16.57 24.73 -44.54
CA GLY A 264 -17.62 25.60 -45.05
C GLY A 264 -18.90 25.53 -44.25
N SER A 265 -20.02 25.14 -44.89
CA SER A 265 -21.33 25.01 -44.26
C SER A 265 -21.45 23.86 -43.29
N ALA A 266 -20.53 22.89 -43.33
CA ALA A 266 -20.49 21.75 -42.43
C ALA A 266 -19.92 22.08 -41.02
N GLY A 267 -19.25 23.22 -40.89
CA GLY A 267 -18.68 23.69 -39.63
C GLY A 267 -17.13 23.64 -39.62
N THR A 268 -16.58 23.69 -38.42
CA THR A 268 -15.13 23.69 -38.19
C THR A 268 -14.70 22.36 -37.62
N ASP A 269 -13.70 21.77 -38.22
CA ASP A 269 -13.04 20.58 -37.69
C ASP A 269 -11.86 20.98 -36.82
N ILE A 270 -11.70 20.32 -35.69
CA ILE A 270 -10.57 20.50 -34.81
C ILE A 270 -9.95 19.15 -34.56
N THR A 271 -8.67 19.04 -34.87
CA THR A 271 -7.86 17.85 -34.59
C THR A 271 -6.80 18.22 -33.57
N ILE A 272 -6.65 17.40 -32.52
CA ILE A 272 -5.60 17.53 -31.53
C ILE A 272 -4.85 16.23 -31.45
N THR A 273 -3.54 16.30 -31.43
CA THR A 273 -2.66 15.15 -31.33
C THR A 273 -1.69 15.29 -30.16
N GLY A 274 -1.23 14.18 -29.66
CA GLY A 274 -0.30 14.12 -28.55
C GLY A 274 0.01 12.69 -28.17
N LYS A 275 0.46 12.54 -26.92
CA LYS A 275 0.81 11.26 -26.31
C LYS A 275 0.06 11.08 -24.98
N ALA A 276 -0.18 9.84 -24.59
CA ALA A 276 -0.77 9.45 -23.32
C ALA A 276 0.09 8.39 -22.63
N LYS A 277 0.04 8.40 -21.29
CA LYS A 277 0.68 7.41 -20.39
C LYS A 277 -0.34 6.89 -19.40
#